data_da7c33db079a6a92eb142747a0d65599
#
_entry.id   da7c33db079a6a92eb142747a0d65599
#
_cell.length_a   1.000
_cell.length_b   1.000
_cell.length_c   1.000
_cell.angle_alpha   90.00
_cell.angle_beta   90.00
_cell.angle_gamma   90.00
#
_symmetry.space_group_name_H-M   'P 1'
#
loop_
_entity.id
_entity.type
_entity.pdbx_description
1 polymer ?
#
loop_
_entity_poly.entity_id
_entity_poly.type
_entity_poly.pdbx_seq_one_letter_code
_entity_poly.pdbx_strand_id
1 'polypeptide(L)'
;PPIAENVIAYKTFLLDYIRKYPQDMVIPLFNDTAEFASKFKQEIEQYGCKVEIPDWEVFIKGHDKESLMEICKFLGVPHPRTANPDKMGYEEAINYVGYPCLIKPNLSAGAKGIKIIRNKADFDNYFQDITSHFGKSTIQEFIPQTGKQLKVQIYRAENGQVVASSCYEKCRYYPIDGGTRS
;
A
#
# COMPACT_ATOMS: atom_id res chain seq x y z
N PRO A 1 11.05 4.30 21.05
CA PRO A 1 11.93 4.53 19.89
C PRO A 1 11.12 4.59 18.60
N PRO A 2 11.56 5.37 17.58
CA PRO A 2 10.88 5.40 16.28
C PRO A 2 10.98 4.04 15.57
N ILE A 3 9.87 3.58 15.00
CA ILE A 3 9.81 2.28 14.29
C ILE A 3 10.74 2.25 13.07
N ALA A 4 10.85 3.39 12.36
CA ALA A 4 11.69 3.51 11.17
C ALA A 4 13.19 3.37 11.44
N GLU A 5 13.64 3.62 12.68
CA GLU A 5 15.04 3.51 13.06
C GLU A 5 15.40 2.10 13.55
N ASN A 6 14.50 1.47 14.30
CA ASN A 6 14.76 0.15 14.85
C ASN A 6 13.46 -0.59 15.22
N VAL A 7 13.02 -1.47 14.33
CA VAL A 7 11.80 -2.27 14.49
C VAL A 7 11.85 -3.17 15.73
N ILE A 8 13.01 -3.75 16.04
CA ILE A 8 13.17 -4.65 17.19
C ILE A 8 13.09 -3.86 18.51
N ALA A 9 13.75 -2.70 18.58
CA ALA A 9 13.65 -1.85 19.77
C ALA A 9 12.22 -1.32 19.97
N TYR A 10 11.52 -0.98 18.88
CA TYR A 10 10.11 -0.61 18.94
C TYR A 10 9.24 -1.77 19.43
N LYS A 11 9.45 -2.99 18.93
CA LYS A 11 8.75 -4.19 19.38
C LYS A 11 8.93 -4.43 20.89
N THR A 12 10.17 -4.44 21.34
CA THR A 12 10.48 -4.62 22.76
C THR A 12 9.79 -3.57 23.61
N PHE A 13 9.90 -2.32 23.24
CA PHE A 13 9.24 -1.22 23.95
C PHE A 13 7.71 -1.39 24.01
N LEU A 14 7.06 -1.71 22.89
CA LEU A 14 5.60 -1.88 22.84
C LEU A 14 5.15 -3.07 23.72
N LEU A 15 5.80 -4.22 23.60
CA LEU A 15 5.45 -5.40 24.36
C LEU A 15 5.68 -5.19 25.88
N ASP A 16 6.78 -4.55 26.26
CA ASP A 16 7.05 -4.19 27.66
C ASP A 16 6.02 -3.21 28.21
N TYR A 17 5.61 -2.25 27.35
CA TYR A 17 4.56 -1.28 27.71
C TYR A 17 3.22 -1.96 27.96
N ILE A 18 2.76 -2.82 27.03
CA ILE A 18 1.49 -3.55 27.14
C ILE A 18 1.52 -4.48 28.35
N ARG A 19 2.64 -5.16 28.59
CA ARG A 19 2.79 -6.04 29.76
C ARG A 19 2.68 -5.27 31.08
N LYS A 20 3.27 -4.09 31.14
CA LYS A 20 3.26 -3.25 32.34
C LYS A 20 1.94 -2.53 32.52
N TYR A 21 1.34 -2.11 31.43
CA TYR A 21 0.07 -1.37 31.38
C TYR A 21 -0.88 -2.08 30.42
N PRO A 22 -1.68 -3.04 30.90
CA PRO A 22 -2.60 -3.79 30.04
C PRO A 22 -3.50 -2.87 29.20
N GLN A 23 -3.59 -3.16 27.93
CA GLN A 23 -4.41 -2.43 26.96
C GLN A 23 -5.42 -3.40 26.34
N ASP A 24 -6.61 -2.92 26.04
CA ASP A 24 -7.63 -3.74 25.37
C ASP A 24 -7.31 -3.90 23.88
N MET A 25 -6.73 -2.85 23.27
CA MET A 25 -6.52 -2.83 21.82
C MET A 25 -5.34 -1.95 21.41
N VAL A 26 -4.63 -2.38 20.36
CA VAL A 26 -3.66 -1.56 19.60
C VAL A 26 -4.28 -1.20 18.26
N ILE A 27 -4.35 0.09 17.95
CA ILE A 27 -4.85 0.63 16.69
C ILE A 27 -3.70 1.32 15.95
N PRO A 28 -3.16 0.73 14.87
CA PRO A 28 -2.13 1.36 14.07
C PRO A 28 -2.72 2.49 13.21
N LEU A 29 -2.06 3.66 13.20
CA LEU A 29 -2.54 4.84 12.48
C LEU A 29 -1.78 5.16 11.18
N PHE A 30 -0.60 4.55 10.98
CA PHE A 30 0.27 4.79 9.84
C PHE A 30 0.71 3.48 9.20
N ASN A 31 1.21 3.55 7.96
CA ASN A 31 1.58 2.36 7.20
C ASN A 31 2.65 1.51 7.89
N ASP A 32 3.69 2.11 8.44
CA ASP A 32 4.76 1.42 9.15
C ASP A 32 4.28 0.76 10.44
N THR A 33 3.41 1.43 11.20
CA THR A 33 2.79 0.85 12.39
C THR A 33 1.76 -0.21 12.04
N ALA A 34 1.05 -0.09 10.91
CA ALA A 34 0.12 -1.10 10.42
C ALA A 34 0.87 -2.37 9.94
N GLU A 35 1.95 -2.19 9.19
CA GLU A 35 2.83 -3.28 8.78
C GLU A 35 3.43 -4.01 9.99
N PHE A 36 3.94 -3.24 10.95
CA PHE A 36 4.46 -3.78 12.20
C PHE A 36 3.39 -4.57 12.98
N ALA A 37 2.22 -3.96 13.19
CA ALA A 37 1.14 -4.58 13.95
C ALA A 37 0.64 -5.87 13.30
N SER A 38 0.60 -5.93 11.97
CA SER A 38 0.25 -7.13 11.22
C SER A 38 1.31 -8.23 11.35
N LYS A 39 2.60 -7.89 11.23
CA LYS A 39 3.72 -8.85 11.37
C LYS A 39 3.84 -9.45 12.76
N PHE A 40 3.58 -8.66 13.79
CA PHE A 40 3.74 -9.06 15.19
C PHE A 40 2.40 -9.21 15.92
N LYS A 41 1.29 -9.36 15.18
CA LYS A 41 -0.07 -9.46 15.71
C LYS A 41 -0.16 -10.51 16.81
N GLN A 42 0.28 -11.74 16.54
CA GLN A 42 0.20 -12.83 17.50
C GLN A 42 1.00 -12.56 18.77
N GLU A 43 2.18 -11.94 18.66
CA GLU A 43 2.99 -11.61 19.84
C GLU A 43 2.32 -10.52 20.70
N ILE A 44 1.63 -9.57 20.08
CA ILE A 44 0.88 -8.52 20.80
C ILE A 44 -0.34 -9.14 21.50
N GLU A 45 -1.09 -9.98 20.78
CA GLU A 45 -2.31 -10.60 21.28
C GLU A 45 -2.09 -11.59 22.42
N GLN A 46 -0.87 -12.16 22.57
CA GLN A 46 -0.50 -12.99 23.71
C GLN A 46 -0.63 -12.28 25.08
N TYR A 47 -0.60 -10.95 25.08
CA TYR A 47 -0.79 -10.12 26.28
C TYR A 47 -2.24 -9.69 26.49
N GLY A 48 -3.20 -10.28 25.79
CA GLY A 48 -4.61 -9.94 25.88
C GLY A 48 -5.03 -8.68 25.14
N CYS A 49 -4.11 -8.08 24.38
CA CYS A 49 -4.34 -6.83 23.65
C CYS A 49 -4.74 -7.14 22.21
N LYS A 50 -5.96 -6.85 21.81
CA LYS A 50 -6.43 -7.07 20.42
C LYS A 50 -5.72 -6.17 19.42
N VAL A 51 -5.53 -6.69 18.20
CA VAL A 51 -4.96 -5.95 17.08
C VAL A 51 -5.91 -6.06 15.88
N GLU A 52 -6.69 -5.02 15.64
CA GLU A 52 -7.69 -4.97 14.56
C GLU A 52 -7.06 -4.68 13.19
N ILE A 53 -6.24 -5.61 12.73
CA ILE A 53 -5.60 -5.59 11.41
C ILE A 53 -5.53 -7.03 10.87
N PRO A 54 -5.59 -7.25 9.54
CA PRO A 54 -5.40 -8.57 8.97
C PRO A 54 -4.04 -9.19 9.34
N ASP A 55 -3.99 -10.51 9.36
CA ASP A 55 -2.73 -11.24 9.50
C ASP A 55 -1.79 -10.90 8.33
N TRP A 56 -0.48 -11.04 8.56
CA TRP A 56 0.55 -10.57 7.62
C TRP A 56 0.37 -11.06 6.19
N GLU A 57 0.03 -12.34 6.00
CA GLU A 57 -0.16 -12.94 4.67
C GLU A 57 -1.34 -12.33 3.90
N VAL A 58 -2.32 -11.79 4.61
CA VAL A 58 -3.47 -11.07 4.01
C VAL A 58 -3.14 -9.60 3.83
N PHE A 59 -2.54 -8.99 4.86
CA PHE A 59 -2.16 -7.58 4.85
C PHE A 59 -1.23 -7.24 3.68
N ILE A 60 -0.16 -8.01 3.50
CA ILE A 60 0.83 -7.74 2.45
C ILE A 60 0.24 -7.83 1.04
N LYS A 61 -0.72 -8.72 0.80
CA LYS A 61 -1.40 -8.84 -0.50
C LYS A 61 -2.19 -7.58 -0.87
N GLY A 62 -2.79 -6.92 0.12
CA GLY A 62 -3.48 -5.65 -0.10
C GLY A 62 -2.55 -4.44 -0.07
N HIS A 63 -1.40 -4.55 0.59
CA HIS A 63 -0.44 -3.46 0.75
C HIS A 63 0.54 -3.36 -0.43
N ASP A 64 0.97 -4.49 -0.99
CA ASP A 64 1.78 -4.55 -2.20
C ASP A 64 0.92 -4.28 -3.44
N LYS A 65 1.26 -3.21 -4.18
CA LYS A 65 0.43 -2.75 -5.31
C LYS A 65 0.39 -3.74 -6.48
N GLU A 66 1.47 -4.48 -6.73
CA GLU A 66 1.50 -5.51 -7.75
C GLU A 66 0.56 -6.67 -7.38
N SER A 67 0.72 -7.21 -6.17
CA SER A 67 -0.12 -8.29 -5.66
C SER A 67 -1.60 -7.91 -5.64
N LEU A 68 -1.92 -6.67 -5.25
CA LEU A 68 -3.29 -6.18 -5.26
C LEU A 68 -3.88 -6.16 -6.69
N MET A 69 -3.11 -5.71 -7.69
CA MET A 69 -3.58 -5.70 -9.08
C MET A 69 -3.74 -7.12 -9.64
N GLU A 70 -2.86 -8.05 -9.27
CA GLU A 70 -3.00 -9.47 -9.62
C GLU A 70 -4.28 -10.06 -9.02
N ILE A 71 -4.60 -9.74 -7.78
CA ILE A 71 -5.87 -10.17 -7.13
C ILE A 71 -7.08 -9.54 -7.83
N CYS A 72 -7.04 -8.23 -8.14
CA CYS A 72 -8.11 -7.59 -8.87
C CYS A 72 -8.35 -8.26 -10.23
N LYS A 73 -7.28 -8.58 -10.96
CA LYS A 73 -7.35 -9.29 -12.23
C LYS A 73 -7.98 -10.68 -12.06
N PHE A 74 -7.54 -11.43 -11.07
CA PHE A 74 -8.08 -12.78 -10.78
C PHE A 74 -9.57 -12.74 -10.42
N LEU A 75 -10.01 -11.75 -9.66
CA LEU A 75 -11.41 -11.60 -9.23
C LEU A 75 -12.29 -10.85 -10.24
N GLY A 76 -11.75 -10.42 -11.39
CA GLY A 76 -12.50 -9.63 -12.37
C GLY A 76 -12.90 -8.24 -11.89
N VAL A 77 -12.22 -7.70 -10.87
CA VAL A 77 -12.45 -6.33 -10.38
C VAL A 77 -11.80 -5.32 -11.34
N PRO A 78 -12.52 -4.30 -11.82
CA PRO A 78 -11.94 -3.25 -12.66
C PRO A 78 -10.73 -2.60 -11.98
N HIS A 79 -9.62 -2.56 -12.70
CA HIS A 79 -8.35 -2.01 -12.21
C HIS A 79 -7.51 -1.48 -13.38
N PRO A 80 -6.58 -0.55 -13.16
CA PRO A 80 -5.63 -0.12 -14.18
C PRO A 80 -4.72 -1.26 -14.61
N ARG A 81 -4.44 -1.39 -15.92
CA ARG A 81 -3.45 -2.34 -16.42
C ARG A 81 -2.12 -2.10 -15.73
N THR A 82 -1.55 -3.13 -15.17
CA THR A 82 -0.32 -3.05 -14.37
C THR A 82 0.62 -4.17 -14.79
N ALA A 83 1.89 -3.86 -14.99
CA ALA A 83 2.92 -4.80 -15.40
C ALA A 83 4.21 -4.59 -14.60
N ASN A 84 4.97 -5.67 -14.42
CA ASN A 84 6.28 -5.62 -13.81
C ASN A 84 7.36 -5.83 -14.88
N PRO A 85 8.13 -4.77 -15.26
CA PRO A 85 9.16 -4.89 -16.29
C PRO A 85 10.29 -5.85 -15.94
N ASP A 86 10.57 -6.10 -14.65
CA ASP A 86 11.57 -7.06 -14.22
C ASP A 86 11.14 -8.52 -14.45
N LYS A 87 9.82 -8.78 -14.53
CA LYS A 87 9.26 -10.13 -14.76
C LYS A 87 9.06 -10.45 -16.23
N MET A 88 8.57 -9.50 -17.03
CA MET A 88 8.17 -9.74 -18.40
C MET A 88 9.01 -8.98 -19.45
N GLY A 89 9.91 -8.13 -19.00
CA GLY A 89 10.68 -7.25 -19.87
C GLY A 89 9.93 -5.96 -20.20
N TYR A 90 10.72 -4.93 -20.51
CA TYR A 90 10.21 -3.59 -20.78
C TYR A 90 9.22 -3.54 -21.97
N GLU A 91 9.60 -4.14 -23.10
CA GLU A 91 8.81 -4.04 -24.34
C GLU A 91 7.43 -4.69 -24.17
N GLU A 92 7.36 -5.86 -23.56
CA GLU A 92 6.11 -6.54 -23.31
C GLU A 92 5.26 -5.76 -22.29
N ALA A 93 5.89 -5.24 -21.23
CA ALA A 93 5.21 -4.44 -20.21
C ALA A 93 4.59 -3.17 -20.81
N ILE A 94 5.32 -2.44 -21.67
CA ILE A 94 4.81 -1.23 -22.32
C ILE A 94 3.75 -1.57 -23.37
N ASN A 95 3.89 -2.65 -24.13
CA ASN A 95 2.85 -3.08 -25.07
C ASN A 95 1.54 -3.39 -24.35
N TYR A 96 1.61 -3.93 -23.14
CA TYR A 96 0.43 -4.23 -22.34
C TYR A 96 -0.17 -2.99 -21.69
N VAL A 97 0.64 -2.11 -21.11
CA VAL A 97 0.18 -0.94 -20.34
C VAL A 97 -0.13 0.25 -21.25
N GLY A 98 0.78 0.55 -22.19
CA GLY A 98 0.73 1.72 -23.06
C GLY A 98 1.26 3.02 -22.40
N TYR A 99 1.42 4.06 -23.23
CA TYR A 99 1.75 5.41 -22.78
C TYR A 99 0.52 6.33 -22.81
N PRO A 100 0.45 7.35 -21.92
CA PRO A 100 1.29 7.54 -20.76
C PRO A 100 1.02 6.48 -19.68
N CYS A 101 2.04 6.16 -18.89
CA CYS A 101 1.91 5.27 -17.75
C CYS A 101 2.60 5.85 -16.51
N LEU A 102 2.47 5.17 -15.39
CA LEU A 102 3.11 5.54 -14.13
C LEU A 102 4.13 4.49 -13.73
N ILE A 103 5.32 4.90 -13.28
CA ILE A 103 6.13 4.04 -12.42
C ILE A 103 5.59 4.17 -11.00
N LYS A 104 5.36 3.04 -10.34
CA LYS A 104 4.88 2.96 -8.96
C LYS A 104 5.70 1.95 -8.16
N PRO A 105 6.40 2.37 -7.10
CA PRO A 105 6.96 1.43 -6.14
C PRO A 105 5.85 0.58 -5.52
N ASN A 106 6.09 -0.73 -5.41
CA ASN A 106 5.10 -1.67 -4.90
C ASN A 106 4.69 -1.33 -3.45
N LEU A 107 5.68 -1.04 -2.62
CA LEU A 107 5.52 -0.70 -1.20
C LEU A 107 5.86 0.78 -0.97
N SER A 108 4.92 1.66 -1.24
CA SER A 108 5.09 3.10 -0.99
C SER A 108 3.74 3.76 -0.67
N ALA A 109 3.80 4.89 0.03
CA ALA A 109 2.63 5.69 0.38
C ALA A 109 2.85 7.17 0.05
N GLY A 110 1.76 7.94 -0.04
CA GLY A 110 1.82 9.39 -0.23
C GLY A 110 2.38 9.83 -1.57
N ALA A 111 2.23 9.03 -2.62
CA ALA A 111 2.77 9.27 -3.96
C ALA A 111 4.32 9.32 -4.05
N LYS A 112 5.03 8.85 -3.01
CA LYS A 112 6.49 8.78 -3.01
C LYS A 112 6.97 7.81 -4.10
N GLY A 113 7.91 8.27 -4.92
CA GLY A 113 8.49 7.48 -6.01
C GLY A 113 7.57 7.30 -7.24
N ILE A 114 6.39 7.93 -7.28
CA ILE A 114 5.54 7.87 -8.47
C ILE A 114 6.03 8.87 -9.52
N LYS A 115 6.18 8.40 -10.78
CA LYS A 115 6.51 9.23 -11.94
C LYS A 115 5.62 8.90 -13.12
N ILE A 116 5.20 9.94 -13.85
CA ILE A 116 4.52 9.81 -15.14
C ILE A 116 5.57 9.59 -16.21
N ILE A 117 5.37 8.56 -17.02
CA ILE A 117 6.25 8.15 -18.11
C ILE A 117 5.49 8.34 -19.42
N ARG A 118 6.05 9.13 -20.33
CA ARG A 118 5.41 9.46 -21.62
C ARG A 118 6.06 8.77 -22.80
N ASN A 119 7.28 8.28 -22.60
CA ASN A 119 8.07 7.64 -23.64
C ASN A 119 9.19 6.77 -23.00
N LYS A 120 9.95 6.09 -23.86
CA LYS A 120 11.06 5.24 -23.41
C LYS A 120 12.16 6.02 -22.67
N ALA A 121 12.48 7.22 -23.11
CA ALA A 121 13.52 8.02 -22.46
C ALA A 121 13.13 8.37 -21.00
N ASP A 122 11.87 8.69 -20.74
CA ASP A 122 11.39 8.88 -19.37
C ASP A 122 11.56 7.60 -18.54
N PHE A 123 11.23 6.43 -19.12
CA PHE A 123 11.41 5.16 -18.44
C PHE A 123 12.89 4.91 -18.09
N ASP A 124 13.77 5.03 -19.07
CA ASP A 124 15.20 4.80 -18.90
C ASP A 124 15.83 5.75 -17.85
N ASN A 125 15.32 6.99 -17.78
CA ASN A 125 15.78 7.99 -16.81
C ASN A 125 15.30 7.74 -15.37
N TYR A 126 14.12 7.17 -15.18
CA TYR A 126 13.51 7.12 -13.84
C TYR A 126 13.38 5.72 -13.25
N PHE A 127 13.25 4.66 -14.06
CA PHE A 127 12.90 3.35 -13.53
C PHE A 127 13.98 2.80 -12.60
N GLN A 128 15.24 2.83 -13.04
CA GLN A 128 16.37 2.34 -12.27
C GLN A 128 16.59 3.14 -10.97
N ASP A 129 16.45 4.46 -11.05
CA ASP A 129 16.58 5.33 -9.87
C ASP A 129 15.49 5.04 -8.84
N ILE A 130 14.24 4.95 -9.30
CA ILE A 130 13.10 4.64 -8.41
C ILE A 130 13.26 3.26 -7.79
N THR A 131 13.60 2.23 -8.56
CA THR A 131 13.77 0.87 -8.04
C THR A 131 14.92 0.75 -7.06
N SER A 132 16.02 1.50 -7.27
CA SER A 132 17.15 1.52 -6.33
C SER A 132 16.80 2.15 -4.98
N HIS A 133 15.93 3.17 -4.97
CA HIS A 133 15.54 3.89 -3.75
C HIS A 133 14.33 3.27 -3.04
N PHE A 134 13.37 2.75 -3.79
CA PHE A 134 12.09 2.29 -3.25
C PHE A 134 11.85 0.78 -3.39
N GLY A 135 12.80 0.06 -4.01
CA GLY A 135 12.67 -1.37 -4.28
C GLY A 135 11.77 -1.68 -5.47
N LYS A 136 11.20 -2.89 -5.48
CA LYS A 136 10.38 -3.37 -6.60
C LYS A 136 9.32 -2.35 -7.00
N SER A 137 9.22 -2.13 -8.31
CA SER A 137 8.29 -1.16 -8.88
C SER A 137 7.60 -1.75 -10.11
N THR A 138 6.37 -1.33 -10.33
CA THR A 138 5.56 -1.67 -11.51
C THR A 138 5.33 -0.45 -12.38
N ILE A 139 5.00 -0.70 -13.64
CA ILE A 139 4.38 0.31 -14.50
C ILE A 139 2.87 0.07 -14.53
N GLN A 140 2.12 1.17 -14.48
CA GLN A 140 0.67 1.12 -14.42
C GLN A 140 0.06 2.13 -15.37
N GLU A 141 -1.04 1.75 -16.00
CA GLU A 141 -1.84 2.63 -16.84
C GLU A 141 -2.14 3.96 -16.14
N PHE A 142 -1.91 5.06 -16.84
CA PHE A 142 -2.27 6.37 -16.35
C PHE A 142 -3.77 6.61 -16.55
N ILE A 143 -4.50 6.71 -15.47
CA ILE A 143 -5.91 7.07 -15.48
C ILE A 143 -6.01 8.59 -15.28
N PRO A 144 -6.51 9.36 -16.26
CA PRO A 144 -6.69 10.80 -16.11
C PRO A 144 -7.63 11.13 -14.96
N GLN A 145 -7.27 12.11 -14.16
CA GLN A 145 -8.07 12.55 -13.01
C GLN A 145 -9.11 13.60 -13.44
N THR A 146 -9.98 13.23 -14.38
CA THR A 146 -11.01 14.12 -14.92
C THR A 146 -12.35 14.04 -14.20
N GLY A 147 -12.48 13.11 -13.28
CA GLY A 147 -13.70 12.84 -12.51
C GLY A 147 -13.52 12.97 -11.01
N LYS A 148 -14.56 12.59 -10.29
CA LYS A 148 -14.52 12.54 -8.83
C LYS A 148 -13.63 11.40 -8.35
N GLN A 149 -12.81 11.67 -7.35
CA GLN A 149 -12.10 10.62 -6.63
C GLN A 149 -12.89 10.25 -5.37
N LEU A 150 -13.36 9.02 -5.35
CA LEU A 150 -14.10 8.49 -4.21
C LEU A 150 -13.19 7.60 -3.38
N LYS A 151 -13.34 7.67 -2.08
CA LYS A 151 -12.70 6.76 -1.15
C LYS A 151 -13.76 6.00 -0.38
N VAL A 152 -13.68 4.68 -0.43
CA VAL A 152 -14.57 3.78 0.30
C VAL A 152 -13.78 3.17 1.45
N GLN A 153 -14.37 3.19 2.63
CA GLN A 153 -13.87 2.49 3.81
C GLN A 153 -14.90 1.45 4.22
N ILE A 154 -14.41 0.28 4.58
CA ILE A 154 -15.26 -0.84 4.99
C ILE A 154 -14.67 -1.42 6.28
N TYR A 155 -15.53 -1.58 7.28
CA TYR A 155 -15.22 -2.38 8.45
C TYR A 155 -15.94 -3.72 8.34
N ARG A 156 -15.17 -4.79 8.32
CA ARG A 156 -15.65 -6.16 8.17
C ARG A 156 -15.31 -6.96 9.42
N ALA A 157 -16.32 -7.59 10.01
CA ALA A 157 -16.15 -8.47 11.16
C ALA A 157 -15.47 -9.80 10.75
N GLU A 158 -14.97 -10.56 11.73
CA GLU A 158 -14.31 -11.85 11.53
C GLU A 158 -15.20 -12.87 10.78
N ASN A 159 -16.52 -12.85 11.03
CA ASN A 159 -17.48 -13.69 10.31
C ASN A 159 -17.72 -13.27 8.84
N GLY A 160 -17.01 -12.25 8.36
CA GLY A 160 -17.11 -11.74 7.00
C GLY A 160 -18.22 -10.72 6.74
N GLN A 161 -19.04 -10.39 7.74
CA GLN A 161 -20.10 -9.40 7.61
C GLN A 161 -19.53 -7.99 7.57
N VAL A 162 -20.00 -7.17 6.63
CA VAL A 162 -19.73 -5.72 6.61
C VAL A 162 -20.58 -5.06 7.70
N VAL A 163 -19.92 -4.58 8.75
CA VAL A 163 -20.55 -3.95 9.91
C VAL A 163 -20.78 -2.45 9.69
N ALA A 164 -19.81 -1.81 9.04
CA ALA A 164 -19.88 -0.40 8.72
C ALA A 164 -19.18 -0.11 7.40
N SER A 165 -19.68 0.89 6.70
CA SER A 165 -19.02 1.42 5.49
C SER A 165 -19.23 2.92 5.38
N SER A 166 -18.28 3.61 4.76
CA SER A 166 -18.38 5.02 4.43
C SER A 166 -17.83 5.27 3.04
N CYS A 167 -18.39 6.25 2.36
CA CYS A 167 -17.88 6.72 1.09
C CYS A 167 -17.81 8.24 1.12
N TYR A 168 -16.68 8.80 0.71
CA TYR A 168 -16.52 10.24 0.60
C TYR A 168 -15.73 10.64 -0.62
N GLU A 169 -16.00 11.84 -1.12
CA GLU A 169 -15.27 12.45 -2.21
C GLU A 169 -14.03 13.16 -1.69
N LYS A 170 -12.93 12.93 -2.35
CA LYS A 170 -11.69 13.64 -2.08
C LYS A 170 -11.69 14.99 -2.78
N CYS A 171 -11.83 16.07 -2.01
CA CYS A 171 -11.94 17.43 -2.53
C CYS A 171 -10.60 18.17 -2.66
N ARG A 172 -9.55 17.70 -1.99
CA ARG A 172 -8.22 18.34 -1.98
C ARG A 172 -7.12 17.33 -2.18
N TYR A 173 -6.08 17.74 -2.90
CA TYR A 173 -4.93 16.89 -3.26
C TYR A 173 -3.63 17.56 -2.82
N TYR A 174 -2.75 16.77 -2.23
CA TYR A 174 -1.38 17.20 -1.99
C TYR A 174 -0.45 15.96 -2.05
N PRO A 175 0.58 15.98 -2.90
CA PRO A 175 0.81 16.92 -4.00
C PRO A 175 -0.36 16.91 -5.02
N ILE A 176 -0.48 17.99 -5.81
CA ILE A 176 -1.59 18.18 -6.77
C ILE A 176 -1.68 17.02 -7.77
N ASP A 177 -0.54 16.45 -8.16
CA ASP A 177 -0.43 15.37 -9.15
C ASP A 177 -0.68 13.97 -8.57
N GLY A 178 -1.50 13.82 -7.55
CA GLY A 178 -1.86 12.49 -7.04
C GLY A 178 -1.73 12.27 -5.55
N GLY A 179 -1.60 13.32 -4.78
CA GLY A 179 -1.49 13.24 -3.32
C GLY A 179 -2.69 12.59 -2.62
N THR A 180 -2.46 12.13 -1.40
CA THR A 180 -3.41 11.33 -0.62
C THR A 180 -4.19 12.10 0.43
N ARG A 181 -3.95 13.40 0.58
CA ARG A 181 -4.66 14.18 1.61
C ARG A 181 -6.02 14.66 1.13
N SER A 182 -7.00 14.41 1.94
CA SER A 182 -8.37 14.94 1.83
C SER A 182 -8.50 16.27 2.57
#